data_804511a34ada6afe6d37d9211c30caa4
#
_entry.id   804511a34ada6afe6d37d9211c30caa4
#
_cell.length_a   1.000
_cell.length_b   1.000
_cell.length_c   1.000
_cell.angle_alpha   90.00
_cell.angle_beta   90.00
_cell.angle_gamma   90.00
#
_symmetry.space_group_name_H-M   'P 1'
#
loop_
_entity.id
_entity.type
_entity.pdbx_description
1 polymer ?
#
loop_
_entity_poly.entity_id
_entity_poly.type
_entity_poly.pdbx_seq_one_letter_code
_entity_poly.pdbx_strand_id
1 'polypeptide(L)'
;MLWVIEISKIFEKKTENTNKTEKIYKNVRIILRLHAKQDKIYCIQENNRGYIMEKIYETAYAKINLGLDVLGKRSDGYHEVRMVMQSVGLSDAVEIEEGEGLVVETDHSGLAGGPDNLAWKAAELLARCCGKIPNVHIRLNKKIFLAAGLAGGSSDAAAVMRGLSRLWQLDLTAPELEKLAAELG
;
A
#
# COMPACT_ATOMS: atom_id res chain seq x y z
N MET A 1 -4.79 21.72 16.08
CA MET A 1 -5.22 21.28 17.41
C MET A 1 -5.14 19.77 17.42
N LEU A 2 -4.20 19.20 18.18
CA LEU A 2 -3.98 17.76 18.24
C LEU A 2 -4.92 17.15 19.28
N TRP A 3 -5.76 16.22 18.88
CA TRP A 3 -6.49 15.37 19.81
C TRP A 3 -5.78 14.03 19.88
N VAL A 4 -5.19 13.71 21.02
CA VAL A 4 -4.68 12.37 21.33
C VAL A 4 -5.78 11.66 22.09
N ILE A 5 -6.40 10.64 21.48
CA ILE A 5 -7.38 9.79 22.14
C ILE A 5 -6.64 8.52 22.60
N GLU A 6 -6.47 8.38 23.89
CA GLU A 6 -5.90 7.17 24.48
C GLU A 6 -7.00 6.09 24.57
N ILE A 7 -6.94 5.11 23.69
CA ILE A 7 -7.96 4.03 23.61
C ILE A 7 -7.71 2.92 24.65
N SER A 8 -6.63 3.00 25.45
CA SER A 8 -6.36 2.03 26.51
C SER A 8 -7.55 1.76 27.45
N LYS A 9 -8.42 2.75 27.65
CA LYS A 9 -9.59 2.65 28.53
C LYS A 9 -10.84 2.02 27.89
N ILE A 10 -10.88 1.87 26.57
CA ILE A 10 -12.07 1.32 25.87
C ILE A 10 -12.02 -0.21 25.83
N PHE A 11 -10.85 -0.81 25.90
CA PHE A 11 -10.67 -2.25 25.84
C PHE A 11 -10.75 -2.97 27.19
N GLU A 12 -10.56 -2.26 28.31
CA GLU A 12 -10.70 -2.87 29.66
C GLU A 12 -12.13 -3.30 30.03
N LYS A 13 -13.14 -2.80 29.33
CA LYS A 13 -14.56 -3.08 29.68
C LYS A 13 -15.20 -4.27 28.96
N LYS A 14 -14.48 -4.99 28.07
CA LYS A 14 -15.06 -6.06 27.23
C LYS A 14 -14.43 -7.45 27.35
N THR A 15 -13.50 -7.67 28.28
CA THR A 15 -12.81 -8.96 28.42
C THR A 15 -13.03 -9.63 29.76
N GLU A 16 -14.30 -9.88 30.13
CA GLU A 16 -14.60 -10.73 31.28
C GLU A 16 -14.75 -12.24 30.95
N ASN A 17 -14.42 -12.66 29.71
CA ASN A 17 -14.52 -14.09 29.41
C ASN A 17 -13.64 -14.52 28.24
N THR A 18 -12.33 -14.74 28.44
CA THR A 18 -11.56 -15.79 27.74
C THR A 18 -10.08 -15.82 28.17
N ASN A 19 -9.71 -16.88 28.87
CA ASN A 19 -8.38 -17.12 29.46
C ASN A 19 -7.22 -17.42 28.49
N LYS A 20 -7.27 -17.08 27.22
CA LYS A 20 -6.22 -17.43 26.25
C LYS A 20 -5.73 -16.27 25.37
N THR A 21 -6.42 -15.14 25.35
CA THR A 21 -6.08 -13.94 24.56
C THR A 21 -5.33 -12.87 25.35
N GLU A 22 -5.24 -12.98 26.66
CA GLU A 22 -4.65 -11.96 27.53
C GLU A 22 -3.12 -11.77 27.38
N LYS A 23 -2.40 -12.73 26.79
CA LYS A 23 -0.93 -12.65 26.69
C LYS A 23 -0.41 -11.82 25.50
N ILE A 24 -1.25 -11.53 24.51
CA ILE A 24 -0.82 -10.89 23.26
C ILE A 24 -0.94 -9.36 23.30
N TYR A 25 -1.83 -8.81 24.14
CA TYR A 25 -2.16 -7.37 24.10
C TYR A 25 -1.53 -6.51 25.21
N LYS A 26 -0.74 -7.07 26.11
CA LYS A 26 -0.15 -6.31 27.24
C LYS A 26 0.91 -5.28 26.87
N ASN A 27 1.38 -5.24 25.62
CA ASN A 27 2.50 -4.37 25.20
C ASN A 27 2.23 -3.54 23.92
N VAL A 28 0.97 -3.34 23.53
CA VAL A 28 0.63 -2.53 22.35
C VAL A 28 -0.11 -1.28 22.79
N ARG A 29 0.54 -0.13 22.71
CA ARG A 29 -0.07 1.18 22.87
C ARG A 29 -0.39 1.73 21.49
N ILE A 30 -1.67 1.77 21.11
CA ILE A 30 -2.09 2.33 19.82
C ILE A 30 -2.37 3.81 20.03
N ILE A 31 -1.57 4.65 19.41
CA ILE A 31 -1.79 6.10 19.40
C ILE A 31 -2.40 6.46 18.04
N LEU A 32 -3.67 6.86 18.04
CA LEU A 32 -4.32 7.39 16.84
C LEU A 32 -4.00 8.87 16.71
N ARG A 33 -3.25 9.25 15.68
CA ARG A 33 -2.94 10.64 15.35
C ARG A 33 -3.88 11.10 14.23
N LEU A 34 -4.84 11.94 14.57
CA LEU A 34 -5.70 12.59 13.58
C LEU A 34 -5.01 13.87 13.08
N HIS A 35 -4.70 13.93 11.81
CA HIS A 35 -4.16 15.14 11.18
C HIS A 35 -5.31 15.93 10.54
N ALA A 36 -5.55 17.14 11.02
CA ALA A 36 -6.73 17.97 10.70
C ALA A 36 -6.85 18.46 9.25
N LYS A 37 -5.96 18.05 8.34
CA LYS A 37 -5.97 18.48 6.93
C LYS A 37 -6.19 17.36 5.89
N GLN A 38 -6.21 16.14 6.32
CA GLN A 38 -6.52 15.00 5.44
C GLN A 38 -7.21 13.96 6.33
N ASP A 39 -8.43 13.53 6.01
CA ASP A 39 -9.24 12.53 6.74
C ASP A 39 -8.58 11.14 6.76
N LYS A 40 -7.36 11.04 7.30
CA LYS A 40 -6.54 9.83 7.31
C LYS A 40 -6.23 9.43 8.74
N ILE A 41 -6.54 8.19 9.05
CA ILE A 41 -6.21 7.54 10.32
C ILE A 41 -4.84 6.90 10.16
N TYR A 42 -3.87 7.35 10.95
CA TYR A 42 -2.57 6.67 11.08
C TYR A 42 -2.63 5.79 12.32
N CYS A 43 -2.41 4.48 12.15
CA CYS A 43 -2.16 3.59 13.27
C CYS A 43 -0.68 3.67 13.64
N ILE A 44 -0.39 4.16 14.82
CA ILE A 44 0.97 4.21 15.36
C ILE A 44 1.07 3.07 16.38
N GLN A 45 1.94 2.11 16.13
CA GLN A 45 2.23 1.00 17.01
C GLN A 45 3.57 1.24 17.71
N GLU A 46 3.55 1.36 19.04
CA GLU A 46 4.76 1.49 19.84
C GLU A 46 5.34 0.08 20.09
N ASN A 47 6.58 -0.17 19.70
CA ASN A 47 7.27 -1.41 20.01
C ASN A 47 7.95 -1.32 21.40
N ASN A 48 8.41 -2.48 21.94
CA ASN A 48 9.07 -2.58 23.25
C ASN A 48 10.38 -1.76 23.38
N ARG A 49 10.83 -1.04 22.34
CA ARG A 49 12.00 -0.17 22.32
C ARG A 49 11.64 1.31 22.24
N GLY A 50 10.34 1.67 22.34
CA GLY A 50 9.87 3.06 22.30
C GLY A 50 9.93 3.71 20.90
N TYR A 51 10.15 2.94 19.84
CA TYR A 51 10.08 3.44 18.46
C TYR A 51 8.65 3.43 17.96
N ILE A 52 8.22 4.56 17.43
CA ILE A 52 6.92 4.71 16.77
C ILE A 52 7.11 4.23 15.34
N MET A 53 6.56 3.07 15.00
CA MET A 53 6.53 2.60 13.61
C MET A 53 5.25 3.13 12.96
N GLU A 54 5.41 3.98 11.96
CA GLU A 54 4.28 4.47 11.17
C GLU A 54 3.94 3.43 10.10
N LYS A 55 2.70 2.92 10.15
CA LYS A 55 2.17 2.03 9.13
C LYS A 55 1.28 2.81 8.18
N ILE A 56 1.54 2.66 6.91
CA ILE A 56 0.73 3.24 5.84
C ILE A 56 -0.16 2.16 5.23
N TYR A 57 -1.44 2.46 5.12
CA TYR A 57 -2.42 1.60 4.46
C TYR A 57 -2.90 2.26 3.17
N GLU A 58 -2.85 1.50 2.07
CA GLU A 58 -3.34 1.89 0.76
C GLU A 58 -4.35 0.89 0.24
N THR A 59 -5.27 1.39 -0.57
CA THR A 59 -6.21 0.54 -1.32
C THR A 59 -5.85 0.56 -2.79
N ALA A 60 -5.66 -0.63 -3.37
CA ALA A 60 -5.36 -0.84 -4.78
C ALA A 60 -6.62 -1.35 -5.48
N TYR A 61 -7.35 -0.47 -6.17
CA TYR A 61 -8.61 -0.80 -6.82
C TYR A 61 -8.40 -1.50 -8.16
N ALA A 62 -9.22 -2.50 -8.44
CA ALA A 62 -9.33 -3.10 -9.76
C ALA A 62 -9.97 -2.12 -10.76
N LYS A 63 -9.74 -2.37 -12.06
CA LYS A 63 -10.41 -1.66 -13.15
C LYS A 63 -11.05 -2.66 -14.11
N ILE A 64 -12.08 -2.22 -14.79
CA ILE A 64 -12.66 -2.86 -15.97
C ILE A 64 -12.59 -1.90 -17.16
N ASN A 65 -12.61 -2.45 -18.37
CA ASN A 65 -12.80 -1.67 -19.58
C ASN A 65 -14.27 -1.78 -19.97
N LEU A 66 -14.99 -0.67 -19.96
CA LEU A 66 -16.39 -0.60 -20.43
C LEU A 66 -16.46 -0.62 -21.95
N GLY A 67 -15.42 -0.14 -22.63
CA GLY A 67 -15.22 -0.20 -24.06
C GLY A 67 -13.75 -0.12 -24.40
N LEU A 68 -13.32 -0.85 -25.42
CA LEU A 68 -11.93 -0.87 -25.89
C LEU A 68 -11.91 -1.07 -27.41
N ASP A 69 -11.40 -0.07 -28.14
CA ASP A 69 -11.13 -0.15 -29.57
C ASP A 69 -9.63 -0.15 -29.79
N VAL A 70 -9.12 -1.07 -30.59
CA VAL A 70 -7.73 -1.09 -31.05
C VAL A 70 -7.65 -0.33 -32.37
N LEU A 71 -6.98 0.83 -32.38
CA LEU A 71 -6.93 1.73 -33.53
C LEU A 71 -5.78 1.38 -34.48
N GLY A 72 -4.69 0.80 -33.98
CA GLY A 72 -3.54 0.44 -34.79
C GLY A 72 -2.33 0.03 -33.96
N LYS A 73 -1.31 -0.48 -34.61
CA LYS A 73 -0.04 -0.83 -33.98
C LYS A 73 0.92 0.37 -34.07
N ARG A 74 1.55 0.70 -32.95
CA ARG A 74 2.54 1.79 -32.85
C ARG A 74 3.93 1.29 -33.23
N SER A 75 4.83 2.24 -33.56
CA SER A 75 6.23 1.93 -33.88
C SER A 75 7.02 1.37 -32.70
N ASP A 76 6.60 1.65 -31.46
CA ASP A 76 7.21 1.13 -30.22
C ASP A 76 6.75 -0.29 -29.87
N GLY A 77 5.92 -0.92 -30.71
CA GLY A 77 5.40 -2.27 -30.53
C GLY A 77 4.07 -2.35 -29.77
N TYR A 78 3.66 -1.28 -29.10
CA TYR A 78 2.35 -1.17 -28.44
C TYR A 78 1.24 -0.88 -29.44
N HIS A 79 0.00 -0.92 -28.95
CA HIS A 79 -1.18 -0.58 -29.74
C HIS A 79 -1.76 0.76 -29.31
N GLU A 80 -2.12 1.57 -30.30
CA GLU A 80 -2.97 2.73 -30.06
C GLU A 80 -4.38 2.22 -29.74
N VAL A 81 -4.92 2.65 -28.61
CA VAL A 81 -6.21 2.20 -28.13
C VAL A 81 -7.09 3.37 -27.71
N ARG A 82 -8.40 3.23 -27.95
CA ARG A 82 -9.41 4.10 -27.37
C ARG A 82 -10.21 3.28 -26.38
N MET A 83 -10.22 3.71 -25.11
CA MET A 83 -10.90 2.92 -24.07
C MET A 83 -11.60 3.82 -23.07
N VAL A 84 -12.64 3.25 -22.46
CA VAL A 84 -13.28 3.80 -21.27
C VAL A 84 -13.02 2.84 -20.12
N MET A 85 -12.21 3.26 -19.17
CA MET A 85 -11.90 2.49 -17.97
C MET A 85 -12.76 2.95 -16.79
N GLN A 86 -13.14 1.99 -15.94
CA GLN A 86 -13.89 2.23 -14.72
C GLN A 86 -13.21 1.48 -13.57
N SER A 87 -12.87 2.19 -12.50
CA SER A 87 -12.48 1.57 -11.24
C SER A 87 -13.70 0.91 -10.59
N VAL A 88 -13.50 -0.26 -10.00
CA VAL A 88 -14.56 -1.03 -9.33
C VAL A 88 -14.22 -1.24 -7.86
N GLY A 89 -15.20 -1.63 -7.05
CA GLY A 89 -15.03 -1.80 -5.60
C GLY A 89 -14.18 -3.02 -5.17
N LEU A 90 -13.84 -3.92 -6.10
CA LEU A 90 -12.87 -4.99 -5.85
C LEU A 90 -11.49 -4.37 -5.69
N SER A 91 -10.78 -4.69 -4.61
CA SER A 91 -9.49 -4.07 -4.32
C SER A 91 -8.60 -4.97 -3.48
N ASP A 92 -7.29 -4.80 -3.65
CA ASP A 92 -6.27 -5.32 -2.75
C ASP A 92 -5.97 -4.32 -1.64
N ALA A 93 -5.51 -4.81 -0.50
CA ALA A 93 -5.00 -3.96 0.57
C ALA A 93 -3.48 -4.03 0.61
N VAL A 94 -2.84 -2.87 0.69
CA VAL A 94 -1.39 -2.72 0.75
C VAL A 94 -1.03 -2.09 2.08
N GLU A 95 -0.25 -2.80 2.89
CA GLU A 95 0.32 -2.31 4.15
C GLU A 95 1.81 -2.07 3.94
N ILE A 96 2.31 -0.91 4.38
CA ILE A 96 3.72 -0.50 4.23
C ILE A 96 4.20 -0.01 5.58
N GLU A 97 5.34 -0.52 6.02
CA GLU A 97 6.02 -0.08 7.25
C GLU A 97 7.54 0.00 7.03
N GLU A 98 8.24 0.76 7.87
CA GLU A 98 9.70 0.75 7.86
C GLU A 98 10.21 -0.63 8.30
N GLY A 99 11.34 -1.08 7.72
CA GLY A 99 11.94 -2.37 7.99
C GLY A 99 13.40 -2.44 7.59
N GLU A 100 14.04 -3.58 7.74
CA GLU A 100 15.40 -3.80 7.28
C GLU A 100 15.38 -4.37 5.86
N GLY A 101 15.93 -3.63 4.89
CA GLY A 101 15.90 -3.98 3.47
C GLY A 101 14.52 -3.86 2.84
N LEU A 102 14.41 -4.25 1.58
CA LEU A 102 13.13 -4.32 0.86
C LEU A 102 12.56 -5.72 0.99
N VAL A 103 11.39 -5.83 1.57
CA VAL A 103 10.64 -7.09 1.70
C VAL A 103 9.24 -6.87 1.16
N VAL A 104 8.78 -7.76 0.28
CA VAL A 104 7.39 -7.80 -0.18
C VAL A 104 6.81 -9.17 0.15
N GLU A 105 5.74 -9.18 0.90
CA GLU A 105 4.99 -10.38 1.26
C GLU A 105 3.60 -10.36 0.62
N THR A 106 3.08 -11.51 0.28
CA THR A 106 1.72 -11.67 -0.25
C THR A 106 1.04 -12.86 0.37
N ASP A 107 -0.24 -12.78 0.60
CA ASP A 107 -1.08 -13.89 1.07
C ASP A 107 -1.51 -14.83 -0.06
N HIS A 108 -1.17 -14.54 -1.31
CA HIS A 108 -1.54 -15.34 -2.47
C HIS A 108 -0.39 -16.27 -2.90
N SER A 109 -0.58 -17.59 -2.80
CA SER A 109 0.44 -18.60 -3.08
C SER A 109 0.99 -18.60 -4.54
N GLY A 110 0.24 -18.07 -5.48
CA GLY A 110 0.62 -17.95 -6.89
C GLY A 110 1.39 -16.68 -7.24
N LEU A 111 1.69 -15.81 -6.26
CA LEU A 111 2.40 -14.55 -6.47
C LEU A 111 3.63 -14.49 -5.57
N ALA A 112 4.81 -14.42 -6.17
CA ALA A 112 6.05 -14.23 -5.42
C ALA A 112 6.20 -12.77 -4.95
N GLY A 113 6.81 -12.57 -3.78
CA GLY A 113 7.14 -11.24 -3.25
C GLY A 113 8.50 -10.69 -3.72
N GLY A 114 9.22 -11.38 -4.60
CA GLY A 114 10.57 -11.01 -5.03
C GLY A 114 10.63 -9.94 -6.15
N PRO A 115 11.82 -9.76 -6.78
CA PRO A 115 12.09 -8.70 -7.75
C PRO A 115 11.20 -8.70 -9.00
N ASP A 116 10.53 -9.81 -9.30
CA ASP A 116 9.58 -9.88 -10.42
C ASP A 116 8.22 -9.28 -10.08
N ASN A 117 7.92 -9.06 -8.80
CA ASN A 117 6.69 -8.44 -8.36
C ASN A 117 6.69 -6.94 -8.68
N LEU A 118 5.58 -6.44 -9.25
CA LEU A 118 5.47 -5.02 -9.59
C LEU A 118 5.52 -4.10 -8.36
N ALA A 119 5.04 -4.56 -7.20
CA ALA A 119 5.16 -3.83 -5.95
C ALA A 119 6.63 -3.67 -5.51
N TRP A 120 7.45 -4.72 -5.68
CA TRP A 120 8.89 -4.64 -5.45
C TRP A 120 9.54 -3.64 -6.39
N LYS A 121 9.30 -3.78 -7.70
CA LYS A 121 9.85 -2.87 -8.72
C LYS A 121 9.46 -1.40 -8.47
N ALA A 122 8.23 -1.18 -8.03
CA ALA A 122 7.73 0.15 -7.69
C ALA A 122 8.50 0.77 -6.51
N ALA A 123 8.74 -0.01 -5.47
CA ALA A 123 9.50 0.44 -4.30
C ALA A 123 10.96 0.73 -4.66
N GLU A 124 11.59 -0.15 -5.42
CA GLU A 124 12.98 0.01 -5.86
C GLU A 124 13.15 1.21 -6.81
N LEU A 125 12.24 1.38 -7.77
CA LEU A 125 12.23 2.51 -8.70
C LEU A 125 12.10 3.83 -7.93
N LEU A 126 11.11 3.96 -7.06
CA LEU A 126 10.88 5.18 -6.31
C LEU A 126 12.07 5.50 -5.39
N ALA A 127 12.62 4.50 -4.70
CA ALA A 127 13.80 4.66 -3.84
C ALA A 127 15.00 5.18 -4.66
N ARG A 128 15.27 4.59 -5.81
CA ARG A 128 16.35 5.00 -6.71
C ARG A 128 16.18 6.43 -7.18
N CYS A 129 14.97 6.81 -7.62
CA CYS A 129 14.71 8.16 -8.14
C CYS A 129 14.80 9.24 -7.08
N CYS A 130 14.49 8.90 -5.82
CA CYS A 130 14.49 9.86 -4.70
C CYS A 130 15.74 9.76 -3.82
N GLY A 131 16.75 8.96 -4.19
CA GLY A 131 17.98 8.78 -3.40
C GLY A 131 17.73 8.17 -2.02
N LYS A 132 16.69 7.33 -1.89
CA LYS A 132 16.34 6.63 -0.65
C LYS A 132 16.87 5.19 -0.67
N ILE A 133 17.13 4.65 0.51
CA ILE A 133 17.38 3.21 0.69
C ILE A 133 16.00 2.58 0.96
N PRO A 134 15.58 1.54 0.20
CA PRO A 134 14.26 0.94 0.37
C PRO A 134 14.19 0.00 1.58
N ASN A 135 14.38 0.56 2.77
CA ASN A 135 14.25 -0.14 4.04
C ASN A 135 12.78 -0.19 4.45
N VAL A 136 12.00 -1.07 3.80
CA VAL A 136 10.54 -1.15 3.98
C VAL A 136 10.03 -2.58 3.85
N HIS A 137 9.01 -2.90 4.64
CA HIS A 137 8.21 -4.11 4.52
C HIS A 137 6.85 -3.75 3.92
N ILE A 138 6.48 -4.45 2.86
CA ILE A 138 5.24 -4.27 2.11
C ILE A 138 4.46 -5.58 2.18
N ARG A 139 3.22 -5.53 2.65
CA ARG A 139 2.30 -6.68 2.63
C ARG A 139 1.15 -6.42 1.69
N LEU A 140 0.93 -7.37 0.78
CA LEU A 140 -0.14 -7.36 -0.19
C LEU A 140 -1.20 -8.39 0.22
N ASN A 141 -2.38 -7.92 0.58
CA ASN A 141 -3.55 -8.78 0.79
C ASN A 141 -4.39 -8.79 -0.50
N LYS A 142 -4.31 -9.90 -1.24
CA LYS A 142 -4.81 -10.03 -2.60
C LYS A 142 -6.26 -10.49 -2.65
N LYS A 143 -7.10 -9.70 -3.31
CA LYS A 143 -8.49 -10.04 -3.64
C LYS A 143 -8.77 -9.95 -5.13
N ILE A 144 -7.97 -9.15 -5.86
CA ILE A 144 -8.06 -9.03 -7.31
C ILE A 144 -7.45 -10.28 -7.93
N PHE A 145 -8.20 -10.94 -8.82
CA PHE A 145 -7.77 -12.16 -9.49
C PHE A 145 -6.51 -11.91 -10.33
N LEU A 146 -5.52 -12.81 -10.20
CA LEU A 146 -4.30 -12.72 -10.99
C LEU A 146 -4.58 -12.99 -12.47
N ALA A 147 -3.87 -12.28 -13.35
CA ALA A 147 -3.94 -12.42 -14.81
C ALA A 147 -5.36 -12.27 -15.40
N ALA A 148 -6.30 -11.65 -14.71
CA ALA A 148 -7.68 -11.49 -15.11
C ALA A 148 -7.98 -10.21 -15.94
N GLY A 149 -6.94 -9.44 -16.32
CA GLY A 149 -7.15 -8.17 -17.04
C GLY A 149 -7.67 -7.02 -16.16
N LEU A 150 -7.73 -7.22 -14.84
CA LEU A 150 -8.27 -6.26 -13.87
C LEU A 150 -7.24 -5.27 -13.33
N ALA A 151 -6.00 -5.29 -13.84
CA ALA A 151 -4.87 -4.45 -13.47
C ALA A 151 -4.41 -4.56 -12.01
N GLY A 152 -4.60 -5.73 -11.33
CA GLY A 152 -4.25 -5.90 -9.92
C GLY A 152 -2.80 -5.55 -9.62
N GLY A 153 -1.84 -6.09 -10.36
CA GLY A 153 -0.40 -5.82 -10.15
C GLY A 153 -0.02 -4.35 -10.35
N SER A 154 -0.56 -3.71 -11.40
CA SER A 154 -0.31 -2.27 -11.66
C SER A 154 -0.94 -1.40 -10.57
N SER A 155 -2.11 -1.79 -10.07
CA SER A 155 -2.79 -1.10 -8.97
C SER A 155 -2.01 -1.22 -7.66
N ASP A 156 -1.46 -2.41 -7.36
CA ASP A 156 -0.57 -2.62 -6.21
C ASP A 156 0.67 -1.73 -6.31
N ALA A 157 1.33 -1.71 -7.48
CA ALA A 157 2.50 -0.88 -7.71
C ALA A 157 2.21 0.62 -7.50
N ALA A 158 1.08 1.09 -8.02
CA ALA A 158 0.65 2.47 -7.82
C ALA A 158 0.33 2.78 -6.34
N ALA A 159 -0.30 1.83 -5.63
CA ALA A 159 -0.55 1.94 -4.20
C ALA A 159 0.75 2.00 -3.38
N VAL A 160 1.73 1.15 -3.73
CA VAL A 160 3.07 1.18 -3.12
C VAL A 160 3.74 2.52 -3.34
N MET A 161 3.75 3.07 -4.56
CA MET A 161 4.35 4.39 -4.82
C MET A 161 3.69 5.50 -4.00
N ARG A 162 2.36 5.53 -3.92
CA ARG A 162 1.64 6.50 -3.09
C ARG A 162 1.97 6.35 -1.61
N GLY A 163 1.96 5.11 -1.11
CA GLY A 163 2.24 4.81 0.28
C GLY A 163 3.67 5.17 0.68
N LEU A 164 4.66 4.82 -0.14
CA LEU A 164 6.07 5.16 0.08
C LEU A 164 6.32 6.66 -0.05
N SER A 165 5.67 7.36 -0.97
CA SER A 165 5.75 8.82 -1.07
C SER A 165 5.32 9.48 0.23
N ARG A 166 4.29 8.95 0.90
CA ARG A 166 3.85 9.44 2.21
C ARG A 166 4.80 9.02 3.34
N LEU A 167 5.21 7.75 3.38
CA LEU A 167 6.12 7.23 4.41
C LEU A 167 7.43 8.01 4.42
N TRP A 168 7.99 8.26 3.25
CA TRP A 168 9.26 8.98 3.09
C TRP A 168 9.10 10.50 3.02
N GLN A 169 7.87 11.00 3.18
CA GLN A 169 7.53 12.43 3.13
C GLN A 169 8.07 13.11 1.87
N LEU A 170 7.90 12.46 0.72
CA LEU A 170 8.30 13.00 -0.57
C LEU A 170 7.25 14.02 -1.04
N ASP A 171 7.72 15.16 -1.53
CA ASP A 171 6.85 16.20 -2.11
C ASP A 171 6.64 15.92 -3.61
N LEU A 172 6.05 14.74 -3.90
CA LEU A 172 5.73 14.31 -5.25
C LEU A 172 4.26 14.50 -5.55
N THR A 173 3.98 15.16 -6.67
CA THR A 173 2.62 15.31 -7.18
C THR A 173 2.13 14.03 -7.86
N ALA A 174 0.81 13.88 -8.04
CA ALA A 174 0.25 12.74 -8.75
C ALA A 174 0.80 12.59 -10.18
N PRO A 175 0.95 13.64 -11.02
CA PRO A 175 1.57 13.52 -12.33
C PRO A 175 3.03 13.05 -12.30
N GLU A 176 3.81 13.41 -11.28
CA GLU A 176 5.19 12.92 -11.13
C GLU A 176 5.22 11.43 -10.78
N LEU A 177 4.35 10.98 -9.89
CA LEU A 177 4.20 9.56 -9.59
C LEU A 177 3.70 8.75 -10.80
N GLU A 178 2.77 9.28 -11.58
CA GLU A 178 2.29 8.68 -12.83
C GLU A 178 3.42 8.52 -13.86
N LYS A 179 4.26 9.54 -14.01
CA LYS A 179 5.42 9.48 -14.90
C LYS A 179 6.41 8.40 -14.49
N LEU A 180 6.69 8.25 -13.19
CA LEU A 180 7.55 7.19 -12.69
C LEU A 180 6.90 5.81 -12.87
N ALA A 181 5.60 5.69 -12.57
CA ALA A 181 4.87 4.44 -12.73
C ALA A 181 4.85 3.92 -14.18
N ALA A 182 4.86 4.83 -15.16
CA ALA A 182 4.93 4.48 -16.59
C ALA A 182 6.24 3.75 -16.98
N GLU A 183 7.29 3.81 -16.16
CA GLU A 183 8.53 3.04 -16.39
C GLU A 183 8.37 1.55 -16.03
N LEU A 184 7.32 1.19 -15.30
CA LEU A 184 7.05 -0.19 -14.89
C LEU A 184 6.24 -1.00 -15.90
N GLY A 185 5.62 -0.33 -16.89
CA GLY A 185 4.78 -0.94 -17.93
C GLY A 185 3.35 -0.43 -17.97
#